data_064a38f91458202bb2d6f85a9de8b717
#
_entry.id   064a38f91458202bb2d6f85a9de8b717
#
_cell.length_a   1.000
_cell.length_b   1.000
_cell.length_c   1.000
_cell.angle_alpha   90.00
_cell.angle_beta   90.00
_cell.angle_gamma   90.00
#
_symmetry.space_group_name_H-M   'P 1'
#
loop_
_entity.id
_entity.type
_entity.pdbx_description
1 polymer ?
#
loop_
_entity_poly.entity_id
_entity_poly.type
_entity_poly.pdbx_seq_one_letter_code
_entity_poly.pdbx_strand_id
1 'polypeptide(L)'
;KNETIKLRKLLAGIDFELLICSPLTRTLQTFTNIFPKPIKNTKVLSLVREHLDHSCDVGRQPNILQKEFPHFDFSELNKYWWNNDVPLDENEINQESIHDLDQRVLRFKEWINIRKEKTIAVVSHGTFISRIIYFFLDNCEFEIWYPDKK
;
A
#
# COMPACT_ATOMS: atom_id res chain seq x y z
N LYS A 1 -9.74 -8.63 -13.43
CA LYS A 1 -10.78 -9.39 -12.68
C LYS A 1 -10.44 -10.88 -12.52
N ASN A 2 -10.00 -11.59 -13.57
CA ASN A 2 -9.66 -13.01 -13.46
C ASN A 2 -8.41 -13.27 -12.60
N GLU A 3 -7.43 -12.40 -12.63
CA GLU A 3 -6.17 -12.52 -11.88
C GLU A 3 -6.39 -12.35 -10.37
N THR A 4 -7.19 -11.36 -9.95
CA THR A 4 -7.53 -11.18 -8.53
C THR A 4 -8.31 -12.37 -7.97
N ILE A 5 -9.14 -13.03 -8.76
CA ILE A 5 -9.87 -14.24 -8.35
C ILE A 5 -8.90 -15.41 -8.15
N LYS A 6 -7.91 -15.57 -9.04
CA LYS A 6 -6.86 -16.60 -8.90
C LYS A 6 -6.05 -16.35 -7.64
N LEU A 7 -5.59 -15.12 -7.46
CA LEU A 7 -4.81 -14.74 -6.28
C LEU A 7 -5.60 -14.96 -4.99
N ARG A 8 -6.87 -14.58 -4.95
CA ARG A 8 -7.75 -14.85 -3.79
C ARG A 8 -7.83 -16.33 -3.45
N LYS A 9 -7.90 -17.22 -4.46
CA LYS A 9 -7.92 -18.67 -4.26
C LYS A 9 -6.60 -19.19 -3.70
N LEU A 10 -5.48 -18.68 -4.18
CA LEU A 10 -4.14 -19.04 -3.70
C LEU A 10 -3.93 -18.62 -2.24
N LEU A 11 -4.44 -17.46 -1.86
CA LEU A 11 -4.32 -16.92 -0.51
C LEU A 11 -5.41 -17.44 0.46
N ALA A 12 -6.40 -18.17 -0.07
CA ALA A 12 -7.46 -18.75 0.75
C ALA A 12 -6.89 -19.80 1.72
N GLY A 13 -7.10 -19.61 3.00
CA GLY A 13 -6.57 -20.51 4.06
C GLY A 13 -5.32 -19.98 4.74
N ILE A 14 -4.74 -18.87 4.26
CA ILE A 14 -3.69 -18.17 5.01
C ILE A 14 -4.37 -17.27 6.05
N ASP A 15 -3.99 -17.43 7.31
CA ASP A 15 -4.45 -16.59 8.40
C ASP A 15 -3.54 -15.36 8.51
N PHE A 16 -3.94 -14.27 7.88
CA PHE A 16 -3.22 -13.01 7.95
C PHE A 16 -3.55 -12.28 9.26
N GLU A 17 -2.53 -12.01 10.05
CA GLU A 17 -2.65 -11.26 11.32
C GLU A 17 -2.78 -9.76 11.08
N LEU A 18 -2.24 -9.25 9.96
CA LEU A 18 -2.34 -7.85 9.55
C LEU A 18 -2.43 -7.75 8.03
N LEU A 19 -3.30 -6.89 7.56
CA LEU A 19 -3.37 -6.50 6.15
C LEU A 19 -3.00 -5.03 6.00
N ILE A 20 -2.16 -4.74 5.02
CA ILE A 20 -1.71 -3.38 4.70
C ILE A 20 -2.12 -3.08 3.25
N CYS A 21 -2.69 -1.90 3.03
CA CYS A 21 -3.09 -1.44 1.71
C CYS A 21 -2.60 -0.02 1.45
N SER A 22 -2.13 0.22 0.24
CA SER A 22 -1.91 1.58 -0.25
C SER A 22 -3.23 2.33 -0.39
N PRO A 23 -3.29 3.64 -0.09
CA PRO A 23 -4.51 4.43 -0.22
C PRO A 23 -4.87 4.82 -1.68
N LEU A 24 -4.07 4.45 -2.68
CA LEU A 24 -4.45 4.68 -4.08
C LEU A 24 -5.67 3.84 -4.47
N THR A 25 -6.62 4.45 -5.18
CA THR A 25 -7.91 3.82 -5.54
C THR A 25 -7.74 2.45 -6.19
N ARG A 26 -6.78 2.29 -7.10
CA ARG A 26 -6.51 1.01 -7.78
C ARG A 26 -6.10 -0.12 -6.83
N THR A 27 -5.35 0.21 -5.77
CA THR A 27 -4.96 -0.76 -4.73
C THR A 27 -6.11 -1.10 -3.79
N LEU A 28 -6.92 -0.14 -3.40
CA LEU A 28 -8.13 -0.36 -2.59
C LEU A 28 -9.12 -1.28 -3.32
N GLN A 29 -9.30 -1.08 -4.63
CA GLN A 29 -10.12 -1.94 -5.48
C GLN A 29 -9.55 -3.37 -5.58
N THR A 30 -8.24 -3.48 -5.79
CA THR A 30 -7.54 -4.77 -5.82
C THR A 30 -7.66 -5.50 -4.49
N PHE A 31 -7.41 -4.80 -3.39
CA PHE A 31 -7.56 -5.32 -2.03
C PHE A 31 -8.96 -5.87 -1.77
N THR A 32 -10.00 -5.08 -2.10
CA THR A 32 -11.41 -5.48 -1.91
C THR A 32 -11.75 -6.74 -2.71
N ASN A 33 -11.16 -6.90 -3.91
CA ASN A 33 -11.37 -8.09 -4.74
C ASN A 33 -10.65 -9.34 -4.19
N ILE A 34 -9.48 -9.16 -3.56
CA ILE A 34 -8.71 -10.26 -2.96
C ILE A 34 -9.30 -10.64 -1.60
N PHE A 35 -9.63 -9.65 -0.78
CA PHE A 35 -10.13 -9.79 0.58
C PHE A 35 -11.57 -9.25 0.71
N PRO A 36 -12.58 -9.97 0.21
CA PRO A 36 -13.97 -9.46 0.12
C PRO A 36 -14.68 -9.38 1.49
N LYS A 37 -14.14 -10.01 2.53
CA LYS A 37 -14.69 -9.94 3.89
C LYS A 37 -13.92 -8.90 4.69
N PRO A 38 -14.58 -8.11 5.55
CA PRO A 38 -13.88 -7.25 6.48
C PRO A 38 -12.92 -8.09 7.32
N ILE A 39 -11.63 -7.88 7.12
CA ILE A 39 -10.62 -8.57 7.92
C ILE A 39 -10.29 -7.65 9.08
N LYS A 40 -10.37 -8.20 10.28
CA LYS A 40 -9.87 -7.53 11.47
C LYS A 40 -8.41 -7.15 11.23
N ASN A 41 -8.02 -5.96 11.63
CA ASN A 41 -6.64 -5.50 11.54
C ASN A 41 -6.17 -5.19 10.11
N THR A 42 -6.90 -4.32 9.42
CA THR A 42 -6.50 -3.73 8.14
C THR A 42 -6.01 -2.30 8.36
N LYS A 43 -4.85 -1.96 7.80
CA LYS A 43 -4.28 -0.61 7.84
C LYS A 43 -4.09 -0.06 6.44
N VAL A 44 -4.52 1.19 6.25
CA VAL A 44 -4.22 1.96 5.05
C VAL A 44 -3.01 2.85 5.33
N LEU A 45 -1.89 2.60 4.65
CA LEU A 45 -0.64 3.29 4.90
C LEU A 45 -0.13 4.03 3.65
N SER A 46 0.10 5.33 3.79
CA SER A 46 0.74 6.12 2.74
C SER A 46 2.20 5.71 2.47
N LEU A 47 2.85 5.06 3.43
CA LEU A 47 4.22 4.53 3.26
C LEU A 47 4.33 3.55 2.08
N VAL A 48 3.28 2.79 1.79
CA VAL A 48 3.29 1.78 0.73
C VAL A 48 2.63 2.26 -0.57
N ARG A 49 2.49 3.58 -0.76
CA ARG A 49 1.99 4.18 -2.01
C ARG A 49 2.98 4.00 -3.15
N GLU A 50 2.53 4.22 -4.38
CA GLU A 50 3.42 4.20 -5.55
C GLU A 50 4.41 5.38 -5.51
N HIS A 51 5.47 5.26 -6.28
CA HIS A 51 6.37 6.36 -6.62
C HIS A 51 5.57 7.46 -7.30
N LEU A 52 5.60 8.68 -6.76
CA LEU A 52 4.86 9.81 -7.32
C LEU A 52 5.66 10.40 -8.49
N ASP A 53 5.53 9.79 -9.66
CA ASP A 53 6.20 10.21 -10.89
C ASP A 53 5.22 10.68 -11.96
N HIS A 54 4.01 10.15 -11.98
CA HIS A 54 2.97 10.46 -12.96
C HIS A 54 1.68 10.95 -12.28
N SER A 55 0.83 11.63 -13.06
CA SER A 55 -0.47 12.14 -12.57
C SER A 55 -1.41 11.06 -12.03
N CYS A 56 -1.29 9.82 -12.50
CA CYS A 56 -2.06 8.68 -11.98
C CYS A 56 -1.63 8.22 -10.58
N ASP A 57 -0.51 8.72 -10.07
CA ASP A 57 0.01 8.44 -8.73
C ASP A 57 -0.40 9.50 -7.70
N VAL A 58 -1.04 10.57 -8.17
CA VAL A 58 -1.67 11.57 -7.30
C VAL A 58 -2.87 10.94 -6.61
N GLY A 59 -2.88 11.03 -5.29
CA GLY A 59 -3.94 10.45 -4.48
C GLY A 59 -5.22 11.28 -4.45
N ARG A 60 -6.22 10.73 -3.77
CA ARG A 60 -7.47 11.40 -3.44
C ARG A 60 -7.55 11.65 -1.95
N GLN A 61 -8.15 12.74 -1.55
CA GLN A 61 -8.26 13.11 -0.14
C GLN A 61 -9.01 12.05 0.68
N PRO A 62 -8.66 11.87 1.97
CA PRO A 62 -9.25 10.84 2.84
C PRO A 62 -10.78 10.88 2.91
N ASN A 63 -11.36 12.08 2.96
CA ASN A 63 -12.83 12.26 3.00
C ASN A 63 -13.54 11.78 1.73
N ILE A 64 -12.86 11.80 0.58
CA ILE A 64 -13.38 11.28 -0.68
C ILE A 64 -13.25 9.75 -0.70
N LEU A 65 -12.08 9.24 -0.28
CA LEU A 65 -11.84 7.80 -0.17
C LEU A 65 -12.81 7.14 0.81
N GLN A 66 -13.09 7.76 1.95
CA GLN A 66 -14.01 7.24 2.96
C GLN A 66 -15.44 7.04 2.43
N LYS A 67 -15.89 7.93 1.53
CA LYS A 67 -17.23 7.79 0.90
C LYS A 67 -17.31 6.61 -0.05
N GLU A 68 -16.23 6.36 -0.80
CA GLU A 68 -16.19 5.30 -1.81
C GLU A 68 -15.84 3.93 -1.21
N PHE A 69 -15.00 3.93 -0.18
CA PHE A 69 -14.50 2.74 0.51
C PHE A 69 -14.82 2.79 2.02
N PRO A 70 -16.08 2.74 2.43
CA PRO A 70 -16.49 2.97 3.82
C PRO A 70 -15.98 1.93 4.81
N HIS A 71 -15.47 0.80 4.32
CA HIS A 71 -14.94 -0.29 5.16
C HIS A 71 -13.47 -0.12 5.56
N PHE A 72 -12.77 0.88 4.99
CA PHE A 72 -11.41 1.20 5.36
C PHE A 72 -11.36 2.37 6.33
N ASP A 73 -10.35 2.37 7.16
CA ASP A 73 -10.03 3.50 8.03
C ASP A 73 -8.94 4.37 7.39
N PHE A 74 -9.27 5.61 7.10
CA PHE A 74 -8.35 6.60 6.51
C PHE A 74 -7.95 7.69 7.52
N SER A 75 -8.25 7.52 8.81
CA SER A 75 -8.02 8.53 9.85
C SER A 75 -6.54 8.87 10.07
N GLU A 76 -5.63 7.93 9.75
CA GLU A 76 -4.19 8.13 9.87
C GLU A 76 -3.58 8.88 8.65
N LEU A 77 -4.37 9.16 7.60
CA LEU A 77 -3.87 9.83 6.40
C LEU A 77 -3.95 11.36 6.53
N ASN A 78 -2.87 12.04 6.18
CA ASN A 78 -2.88 13.49 5.95
C ASN A 78 -3.74 13.85 4.73
N LYS A 79 -4.21 15.09 4.64
CA LYS A 79 -5.07 15.57 3.54
C LYS A 79 -4.45 15.31 2.15
N TYR A 80 -3.14 15.53 2.03
CA TYR A 80 -2.34 15.34 0.81
C TYR A 80 -1.27 14.26 1.00
N TRP A 81 -1.68 13.11 1.48
CA TRP A 81 -0.85 11.96 1.87
C TRP A 81 0.07 11.44 0.73
N TRP A 82 -0.19 11.78 -0.51
CA TRP A 82 0.65 11.40 -1.67
C TRP A 82 1.90 12.25 -1.80
N ASN A 83 1.91 13.46 -1.26
CA ASN A 83 3.09 14.30 -1.17
C ASN A 83 3.98 13.83 0.01
N ASN A 84 5.29 13.93 -0.14
CA ASN A 84 6.18 13.78 1.00
C ASN A 84 5.90 14.93 1.98
N ASP A 85 5.84 14.71 3.24
CA ASP A 85 5.47 15.54 4.42
C ASP A 85 5.65 17.09 4.32
N VAL A 86 5.69 17.62 3.13
CA VAL A 86 5.76 19.05 2.84
C VAL A 86 4.34 19.59 2.79
N PRO A 87 4.00 20.61 3.60
CA PRO A 87 2.72 21.29 3.47
C PRO A 87 2.68 22.01 2.11
N LEU A 88 2.01 21.40 1.15
CA LEU A 88 1.81 21.99 -0.17
C LEU A 88 0.37 22.51 -0.29
N ASP A 89 0.21 23.55 -1.09
CA ASP A 89 -1.08 24.04 -1.53
C ASP A 89 -1.80 22.99 -2.39
N GLU A 90 -3.13 23.07 -2.49
CA GLU A 90 -4.00 22.11 -3.21
C GLU A 90 -3.57 21.84 -4.67
N ASN A 91 -2.83 22.77 -5.26
CA ASN A 91 -2.39 22.72 -6.65
C ASN A 91 -0.94 22.25 -6.83
N GLU A 92 -0.22 21.98 -5.74
CA GLU A 92 1.18 21.58 -5.82
C GLU A 92 1.31 20.07 -5.71
N ILE A 93 1.87 19.46 -6.74
CA ILE A 93 2.26 18.04 -6.75
C ILE A 93 3.78 18.01 -6.64
N ASN A 94 4.27 17.52 -5.51
CA ASN A 94 5.69 17.33 -5.31
C ASN A 94 6.11 15.96 -5.85
N GLN A 95 6.66 15.93 -7.05
CA GLN A 95 7.21 14.73 -7.66
C GLN A 95 8.25 14.10 -6.71
N GLU A 96 8.10 12.81 -6.43
CA GLU A 96 8.98 12.10 -5.51
C GLU A 96 10.30 11.75 -6.20
N SER A 97 11.43 12.13 -5.64
CA SER A 97 12.72 11.67 -6.16
C SER A 97 12.95 10.18 -5.84
N ILE A 98 13.82 9.50 -6.59
CA ILE A 98 14.21 8.11 -6.29
C ILE A 98 14.85 8.02 -4.90
N HIS A 99 15.61 9.04 -4.49
CA HIS A 99 16.17 9.10 -3.15
C HIS A 99 15.06 9.12 -2.07
N ASP A 100 14.01 9.93 -2.24
CA ASP A 100 12.90 10.01 -1.28
C ASP A 100 12.11 8.71 -1.24
N LEU A 101 11.91 8.07 -2.39
CA LEU A 101 11.32 6.75 -2.47
C LEU A 101 12.13 5.72 -1.66
N ASP A 102 13.47 5.70 -1.83
CA ASP A 102 14.35 4.80 -1.09
C ASP A 102 14.30 5.06 0.43
N GLN A 103 14.26 6.32 0.85
CA GLN A 103 14.06 6.67 2.25
C GLN A 103 12.69 6.21 2.78
N ARG A 104 11.65 6.30 1.97
CA ARG A 104 10.31 5.81 2.33
C ARG A 104 10.28 4.28 2.44
N VAL A 105 10.96 3.56 1.56
CA VAL A 105 11.13 2.10 1.64
C VAL A 105 11.86 1.71 2.92
N LEU A 106 12.93 2.42 3.30
CA LEU A 106 13.63 2.17 4.57
C LEU A 106 12.71 2.37 5.77
N ARG A 107 11.95 3.47 5.81
CA ARG A 107 10.95 3.71 6.88
C ARG A 107 9.90 2.60 6.95
N PHE A 108 9.46 2.08 5.81
CA PHE A 108 8.54 0.95 5.80
C PHE A 108 9.18 -0.33 6.33
N LYS A 109 10.44 -0.63 5.95
CA LYS A 109 11.19 -1.77 6.49
C LYS A 109 11.38 -1.68 8.01
N GLU A 110 11.69 -0.51 8.53
CA GLU A 110 11.77 -0.28 9.97
C GLU A 110 10.40 -0.49 10.65
N TRP A 111 9.35 0.07 10.07
CA TRP A 111 7.99 -0.06 10.58
C TRP A 111 7.53 -1.51 10.62
N ILE A 112 7.80 -2.32 9.57
CA ILE A 112 7.41 -3.72 9.52
C ILE A 112 8.23 -4.57 10.53
N ASN A 113 9.51 -4.25 10.73
CA ASN A 113 10.41 -5.01 11.61
C ASN A 113 10.03 -4.93 13.10
N ILE A 114 9.34 -3.89 13.52
CA ILE A 114 8.87 -3.74 14.91
C ILE A 114 7.48 -4.34 15.14
N ARG A 115 6.84 -4.90 14.10
CA ARG A 115 5.51 -5.51 14.23
C ARG A 115 5.58 -6.83 14.98
N LYS A 116 4.51 -7.12 15.71
CA LYS A 116 4.33 -8.39 16.45
C LYS A 116 3.68 -9.47 15.60
N GLU A 117 2.94 -9.03 14.58
CA GLU A 117 2.25 -9.88 13.64
C GLU A 117 3.26 -10.66 12.79
N LYS A 118 3.04 -11.97 12.63
CA LYS A 118 3.97 -12.87 11.94
C LYS A 118 3.62 -13.04 10.47
N THR A 119 2.33 -12.97 10.16
CA THR A 119 1.82 -13.16 8.79
C THR A 119 1.11 -11.88 8.35
N ILE A 120 1.77 -11.13 7.49
CA ILE A 120 1.31 -9.82 7.03
C ILE A 120 1.17 -9.84 5.52
N ALA A 121 0.03 -9.39 4.99
CA ALA A 121 -0.10 -9.12 3.56
C ALA A 121 0.01 -7.62 3.28
N VAL A 122 0.72 -7.27 2.21
CA VAL A 122 0.90 -5.90 1.75
C VAL A 122 0.41 -5.78 0.30
N VAL A 123 -0.62 -4.98 0.08
CA VAL A 123 -1.11 -4.65 -1.27
C VAL A 123 -0.60 -3.27 -1.64
N SER A 124 0.32 -3.23 -2.58
CA SER A 124 1.07 -2.05 -2.96
C SER A 124 1.29 -2.00 -4.48
N HIS A 125 2.37 -1.44 -4.96
CA HIS A 125 2.62 -1.07 -6.35
C HIS A 125 3.97 -1.56 -6.84
N GLY A 126 4.09 -1.66 -8.17
CA GLY A 126 5.25 -2.24 -8.82
C GLY A 126 6.56 -1.56 -8.45
N THR A 127 6.65 -0.23 -8.56
CA THR A 127 7.91 0.48 -8.28
C THR A 127 8.27 0.39 -6.79
N PHE A 128 7.31 0.61 -5.89
CA PHE A 128 7.55 0.51 -4.45
C PHE A 128 8.02 -0.90 -4.05
N ILE A 129 7.31 -1.95 -4.52
CA ILE A 129 7.66 -3.35 -4.22
C ILE A 129 9.03 -3.70 -4.77
N SER A 130 9.36 -3.29 -6.00
CA SER A 130 10.65 -3.58 -6.62
C SER A 130 11.85 -3.04 -5.83
N ARG A 131 11.67 -1.96 -5.07
CA ARG A 131 12.70 -1.42 -4.16
C ARG A 131 12.91 -2.27 -2.89
N ILE A 132 11.96 -3.17 -2.61
CA ILE A 132 12.05 -4.09 -1.45
C ILE A 132 12.66 -5.43 -1.87
N ILE A 133 12.17 -6.00 -2.98
CA ILE A 133 12.51 -7.36 -3.43
C ILE A 133 13.53 -7.38 -4.58
N TYR A 134 13.90 -6.21 -5.14
CA TYR A 134 14.91 -6.01 -6.20
C TYR A 134 14.54 -6.54 -7.59
N PHE A 135 13.25 -6.84 -7.83
CA PHE A 135 12.70 -7.15 -9.15
C PHE A 135 11.24 -6.70 -9.25
N PHE A 136 10.69 -6.64 -10.46
CA PHE A 136 9.30 -6.25 -10.68
C PHE A 136 8.40 -7.48 -10.69
N LEU A 137 7.24 -7.33 -10.08
CA LEU A 137 6.12 -8.27 -10.16
C LEU A 137 5.15 -7.82 -11.25
N ASP A 138 4.54 -8.78 -11.93
CA ASP A 138 3.41 -8.51 -12.82
C ASP A 138 2.13 -8.19 -12.02
N ASN A 139 1.08 -7.74 -12.71
CA ASN A 139 -0.19 -7.41 -12.07
C ASN A 139 -0.78 -8.64 -11.35
N CYS A 140 -1.14 -8.46 -10.10
CA CYS A 140 -1.68 -9.53 -9.25
C CYS A 140 -0.72 -10.70 -8.98
N GLU A 141 0.57 -10.52 -9.19
CA GLU A 141 1.59 -11.40 -8.65
C GLU A 141 1.88 -11.08 -7.19
N PHE A 142 2.46 -12.04 -6.49
CA PHE A 142 2.92 -11.86 -5.12
C PHE A 142 4.26 -12.54 -4.90
N GLU A 143 4.99 -12.04 -3.92
CA GLU A 143 6.25 -12.62 -3.46
C GLU A 143 6.23 -12.72 -1.93
N ILE A 144 6.89 -13.75 -1.42
CA ILE A 144 7.07 -13.92 0.02
C ILE A 144 8.39 -13.27 0.40
N TRP A 145 8.29 -12.19 1.13
CA TRP A 145 9.45 -11.46 1.62
C TRP A 145 9.63 -11.68 3.12
N TYR A 146 10.87 -11.94 3.50
CA TYR A 146 11.28 -12.07 4.89
C TYR A 146 12.09 -10.83 5.27
N PRO A 147 11.56 -9.95 6.14
CA PRO A 147 12.33 -8.80 6.64
C PRO A 147 13.62 -9.28 7.32
N ASP A 148 14.71 -8.56 7.07
CA ASP A 148 16.00 -8.87 7.70
C ASP A 148 15.84 -8.81 9.22
N LYS A 149 15.89 -9.95 9.87
CA LYS A 149 15.97 -10.02 11.33
C LYS A 149 17.36 -9.54 11.71
N LYS A 150 17.43 -8.39 12.40
CA LYS A 150 18.65 -7.99 13.11
C LYS A 150 18.93 -8.94 14.25
#